data_1ff9eaae3f57a195122204da44a87be2
#
_entry.id   1ff9eaae3f57a195122204da44a87be2
#
_cell.length_a   1.000
_cell.length_b   1.000
_cell.length_c   1.000
_cell.angle_alpha   90.00
_cell.angle_beta   90.00
_cell.angle_gamma   90.00
#
_symmetry.space_group_name_H-M   'P 1'
#
loop_
_entity.id
_entity.type
_entity.pdbx_description
1 polymer ?
#
loop_
_entity_poly.entity_id
_entity_poly.type
_entity_poly.pdbx_seq_one_letter_code
_entity_poly.pdbx_strand_id
1 'polypeptide(L)' 'MSIAPFKPGDTVRLKSGGPAMTVKVIEGDWVSCDWFEGSKKHEDTFPVAGLDLDNSFDAQRPRW' A
#
# COMPACT_ATOMS: atom_id res chain seq x y z
N MET A 1 19.85 8.85 -4.07
CA MET A 1 19.28 7.54 -3.90
C MET A 1 17.93 7.63 -3.24
N SER A 2 16.92 7.09 -3.84
CA SER A 2 15.62 7.23 -3.27
C SER A 2 15.20 5.91 -2.63
N ILE A 3 14.72 6.01 -1.42
CA ILE A 3 14.26 4.87 -0.68
C ILE A 3 12.79 5.06 -0.41
N ALA A 4 11.99 4.14 -0.91
CA ALA A 4 10.57 4.22 -0.67
C ALA A 4 10.32 4.03 0.83
N PRO A 5 9.36 4.76 1.39
CA PRO A 5 9.02 4.57 2.81
C PRO A 5 8.26 3.29 3.06
N PHE A 6 8.06 2.49 2.03
CA PHE A 6 7.33 1.24 2.14
C PHE A 6 8.23 0.10 1.75
N LYS A 7 7.81 -1.10 2.07
CA LYS A 7 8.49 -2.30 1.62
C LYS A 7 7.44 -3.34 1.30
N PRO A 8 7.81 -4.39 0.57
CA PRO A 8 6.84 -5.43 0.25
C PRO A 8 6.20 -6.00 1.52
N GLY A 9 4.89 -6.13 1.48
CA GLY A 9 4.13 -6.58 2.61
C GLY A 9 3.48 -5.47 3.41
N ASP A 10 3.91 -4.24 3.21
CA ASP A 10 3.30 -3.12 3.90
C ASP A 10 1.93 -2.82 3.34
N THR A 11 1.10 -2.21 4.16
CA THR A 11 -0.22 -1.77 3.73
C THR A 11 -0.16 -0.29 3.47
N VAL A 12 -0.64 0.12 2.32
CA VAL A 12 -0.62 1.53 1.91
C VAL A 12 -1.98 1.91 1.38
N ARG A 13 -2.18 3.19 1.25
CA ARG A 13 -3.42 3.75 0.75
C ARG A 13 -3.09 4.96 -0.09
N LEU A 14 -3.90 5.21 -1.11
CA LEU A 14 -3.71 6.41 -1.91
C LEU A 14 -4.00 7.64 -1.06
N LYS A 15 -3.20 8.67 -1.28
CA LYS A 15 -3.42 9.92 -0.56
C LYS A 15 -4.78 10.53 -0.89
N SER A 16 -5.28 10.26 -2.07
CA SER A 16 -6.60 10.75 -2.48
C SER A 16 -7.72 9.91 -1.91
N GLY A 17 -7.41 8.86 -1.21
CA GLY A 17 -8.42 7.96 -0.69
C GLY A 17 -8.44 6.68 -1.47
N GLY A 18 -9.23 5.73 -1.01
CA GLY A 18 -9.34 4.46 -1.69
C GLY A 18 -9.11 3.32 -0.73
N PRO A 19 -9.09 2.10 -1.26
CA PRO A 19 -8.93 0.92 -0.40
C PRO A 19 -7.50 0.78 0.08
N ALA A 20 -7.35 0.08 1.19
CA ALA A 20 -6.02 -0.31 1.65
C ALA A 20 -5.46 -1.33 0.69
N MET A 21 -4.17 -1.21 0.38
CA MET A 21 -3.54 -2.07 -0.59
C MET A 21 -2.25 -2.63 0.01
N THR A 22 -1.84 -3.77 -0.51
CA THR A 22 -0.61 -4.41 -0.07
C THR A 22 0.48 -4.18 -1.10
N VAL A 23 1.62 -3.74 -0.63
CA VAL A 23 2.77 -3.50 -1.51
C VAL A 23 3.34 -4.85 -1.94
N LYS A 24 3.53 -5.01 -3.25
CA LYS A 24 4.12 -6.22 -3.80
C LYS A 24 5.57 -6.02 -4.18
N VAL A 25 5.82 -5.00 -4.98
CA VAL A 25 7.15 -4.75 -5.53
C VAL A 25 7.37 -3.26 -5.54
N ILE A 26 8.59 -2.85 -5.30
CA ILE A 26 8.97 -1.45 -5.37
C ILE A 26 10.09 -1.33 -6.38
N GLU A 27 9.89 -0.43 -7.35
CA GLU A 27 10.89 -0.17 -8.38
C GLU A 27 11.11 1.32 -8.47
N GLY A 28 12.20 1.79 -7.88
CA GLY A 28 12.49 3.21 -7.91
C GLY A 28 11.37 4.00 -7.23
N ASP A 29 10.72 4.84 -7.98
CA ASP A 29 9.65 5.66 -7.46
C ASP A 29 8.28 5.05 -7.67
N TRP A 30 8.22 3.83 -8.16
CA TRP A 30 6.96 3.19 -8.47
C TRP A 30 6.75 2.00 -7.56
N VAL A 31 5.51 1.84 -7.12
CA VAL A 31 5.15 0.79 -6.17
C VAL A 31 4.00 0.01 -6.77
N SER A 32 4.20 -1.29 -6.91
CA SER A 32 3.14 -2.18 -7.37
C SER A 32 2.38 -2.68 -6.16
N CYS A 33 1.08 -2.48 -6.16
CA CYS A 33 0.24 -2.86 -5.04
C CYS A 33 -0.90 -3.72 -5.53
N ASP A 34 -1.43 -4.54 -4.64
CA ASP A 34 -2.63 -5.27 -4.97
C ASP A 34 -3.63 -5.17 -3.81
N TRP A 35 -4.87 -5.39 -4.13
CA TRP A 35 -5.93 -5.34 -3.14
C TRP A 35 -7.08 -6.18 -3.63
N PHE A 36 -7.98 -6.50 -2.72
CA PHE A 36 -9.15 -7.28 -3.07
C PHE A 36 -10.40 -6.43 -2.96
N GLU A 37 -11.28 -6.62 -3.89
CA GLU A 37 -12.58 -5.99 -3.84
C GLU A 37 -13.61 -7.10 -3.92
N GLY A 38 -14.11 -7.49 -2.77
CA GLY A 38 -14.93 -8.69 -2.71
C GLY A 38 -14.05 -9.89 -3.01
N SER A 39 -14.43 -10.66 -4.01
CA SER A 39 -13.64 -11.81 -4.41
C SER A 39 -12.73 -11.53 -5.58
N LYS A 40 -12.66 -10.27 -6.02
CA LYS A 40 -11.85 -9.92 -7.16
C LYS A 40 -10.54 -9.32 -6.72
N LYS A 41 -9.47 -9.77 -7.32
CA LYS A 41 -8.15 -9.24 -7.03
C LYS A 41 -7.80 -8.18 -8.05
N HIS A 42 -7.34 -7.05 -7.57
CA HIS A 42 -6.88 -5.96 -8.42
C HIS A 42 -5.43 -5.68 -8.12
N GLU A 43 -4.72 -5.21 -9.13
CA GLU A 43 -3.37 -4.73 -8.89
C GLU A 43 -3.07 -3.60 -9.86
N ASP A 44 -2.20 -2.73 -9.43
CA ASP A 44 -1.84 -1.56 -10.20
C ASP A 44 -0.54 -1.02 -9.66
N THR A 45 0.01 -0.06 -10.38
CA THR A 45 1.28 0.56 -10.00
C THR A 45 1.03 2.04 -9.76
N PHE A 46 1.56 2.54 -8.66
CA PHE A 46 1.37 3.93 -8.27
C PHE A 46 2.70 4.56 -7.92
N PRO A 47 2.80 5.89 -8.07
CA PRO A 47 4.02 6.56 -7.64
C PRO A 47 4.09 6.61 -6.12
N VAL A 48 5.31 6.54 -5.61
CA VAL A 48 5.50 6.60 -4.17
C VAL A 48 4.86 7.86 -3.59
N ALA A 49 4.96 8.97 -4.33
CA ALA A 49 4.44 10.24 -3.83
C ALA A 49 2.94 10.24 -3.66
N GLY A 50 2.24 9.31 -4.32
CA GLY A 50 0.79 9.26 -4.22
C GLY A 50 0.28 8.31 -3.16
N LEU A 51 1.17 7.69 -2.42
CA LEU A 51 0.78 6.68 -1.43
C LEU A 51 1.16 7.12 -0.03
N ASP A 52 0.39 6.66 0.92
CA ASP A 52 0.68 6.83 2.33
C ASP A 52 0.69 5.48 3.00
N LEU A 53 1.59 5.32 3.95
CA LEU A 53 1.58 4.12 4.75
C LEU A 53 0.32 4.11 5.61
N ASP A 54 -0.39 3.01 5.58
CA ASP A 54 -1.64 2.91 6.31
C ASP A 54 -1.36 2.41 7.71
N ASN A 55 -1.09 3.34 8.60
CA ASN A 55 -0.77 3.00 9.98
C ASN A 55 -1.99 2.77 10.84
N SER A 56 -3.14 3.20 10.36
CA SER A 56 -4.35 3.05 11.18
C SER A 56 -4.68 1.59 11.40
N PHE A 57 -4.27 0.74 10.46
CA PHE A 57 -4.49 -0.68 10.62
C PHE A 57 -3.79 -1.20 11.87
N ASP A 58 -2.52 -0.83 12.04
CA ASP A 58 -1.77 -1.26 13.20
C ASP A 58 -2.31 -0.66 14.47
N ALA A 59 -2.67 0.60 14.42
CA ALA A 59 -3.15 1.29 15.61
C ALA A 59 -4.44 0.69 16.11
N GLN A 60 -5.24 0.15 15.21
CA GLN A 60 -6.54 -0.38 15.57
C GLN A 60 -6.56 -1.88 15.70
N ARG A 61 -5.44 -2.49 15.48
CA ARG A 61 -5.40 -3.92 15.57
C ARG A 61 -5.70 -4.38 16.97
N PRO A 62 -6.63 -5.31 17.14
CA PRO A 62 -6.90 -5.86 18.46
C PRO A 62 -5.68 -6.61 18.96
N ARG A 63 -5.58 -6.65 20.25
CA ARG A 63 -4.50 -7.36 20.85
C ARG A 63 -5.01 -8.58 21.55
N TRP A 64 -5.08 -9.63 20.86
CA TRP A 64 -5.43 -10.89 21.47
C TRP A 64 -4.47 -11.98 21.07
#